data_f77089ff3937fcc57c9722dc83a33122
#
_entry.id   f77089ff3937fcc57c9722dc83a33122
#
_cell.length_a   1.000
_cell.length_b   1.000
_cell.length_c   1.000
_cell.angle_alpha   90.00
_cell.angle_beta   90.00
_cell.angle_gamma   90.00
#
_symmetry.space_group_name_H-M   'P 1'
#
loop_
_entity.id
_entity.type
_entity.pdbx_description
1 polymer ?
#
loop_
_entity_poly.entity_id
_entity_poly.type
_entity_poly.pdbx_seq_one_letter_code
_entity_poly.pdbx_strand_id
1 'polypeptide(L)'
;MPKSNDGVIKRAIVTPDKHFPLHDKKAINVVCKAIELVKPDVYIDLGDTGEWEHFSTHFWKGRNAKPMEDLIPLLDSDVHEVNKGMDMIDNVLDKIGCSERHFVQGNHEVWLDKFVTRYPYLSHYMTYEALKLKQRGYKYHPYNRKKCLKIGKLNFTHGKYTTKYHSY
;
A
#
# COMPACT_ATOMS: atom_id res chain seq x y z
N MET A 1 -20.20 -30.02 -4.64
CA MET A 1 -20.07 -29.33 -3.35
C MET A 1 -18.63 -28.88 -3.19
N PRO A 2 -18.34 -27.60 -2.98
CA PRO A 2 -16.97 -27.18 -2.72
C PRO A 2 -16.58 -27.71 -1.34
N LYS A 3 -15.43 -28.40 -1.29
CA LYS A 3 -14.83 -28.89 -0.04
C LYS A 3 -14.59 -27.69 0.87
N SER A 4 -15.18 -27.69 2.07
CA SER A 4 -14.86 -26.78 3.15
C SER A 4 -13.38 -26.94 3.49
N ASN A 5 -12.58 -25.89 3.30
CA ASN A 5 -11.27 -25.85 3.92
C ASN A 5 -11.48 -25.79 5.42
N ASP A 6 -11.17 -26.92 6.07
CA ASP A 6 -11.32 -27.07 7.49
C ASP A 6 -10.52 -26.02 8.25
N GLY A 7 -11.24 -25.14 8.90
CA GLY A 7 -11.04 -24.64 10.25
C GLY A 7 -9.72 -24.03 10.71
N VAL A 8 -8.74 -23.77 9.86
CA VAL A 8 -7.53 -23.06 10.29
C VAL A 8 -7.85 -21.58 10.44
N ILE A 9 -7.96 -21.14 11.68
CA ILE A 9 -8.10 -19.70 12.02
C ILE A 9 -6.75 -19.06 11.77
N LYS A 10 -6.69 -18.14 10.79
CA LYS A 10 -5.51 -17.27 10.55
C LYS A 10 -5.69 -15.93 11.25
N ARG A 11 -4.65 -15.47 11.90
CA ARG A 11 -4.57 -14.12 12.44
C ARG A 11 -4.07 -13.20 11.34
N ALA A 12 -4.75 -12.10 11.11
CA ALA A 12 -4.33 -11.10 10.14
C ALA A 12 -4.16 -9.72 10.80
N ILE A 13 -3.15 -8.97 10.38
CA ILE A 13 -3.04 -7.54 10.64
C ILE A 13 -3.23 -6.81 9.31
N VAL A 14 -4.07 -5.79 9.34
CA VAL A 14 -4.40 -4.94 8.19
C VAL A 14 -4.03 -3.51 8.52
N THR A 15 -3.26 -2.86 7.65
CA THR A 15 -2.82 -1.47 7.86
C THR A 15 -3.13 -0.64 6.62
N PRO A 16 -4.09 0.31 6.66
CA PRO A 16 -4.33 1.27 5.61
C PRO A 16 -3.59 2.58 5.84
N ASP A 17 -3.58 3.45 4.85
CA ASP A 17 -3.40 4.91 4.95
C ASP A 17 -2.18 5.34 5.77
N LYS A 18 -1.01 4.79 5.47
CA LYS A 18 0.23 5.13 6.17
C LYS A 18 0.81 6.48 5.74
N HIS A 19 0.63 6.84 4.46
CA HIS A 19 1.04 8.11 3.89
C HIS A 19 2.50 8.51 4.20
N PHE A 20 3.45 7.60 4.01
CA PHE A 20 4.87 7.95 4.13
C PHE A 20 5.23 9.05 3.11
N PRO A 21 6.00 10.07 3.49
CA PRO A 21 6.69 10.28 4.78
C PRO A 21 5.87 11.01 5.84
N LEU A 22 4.61 11.38 5.59
CA LEU A 22 3.77 12.20 6.48
C LEU A 22 3.12 11.40 7.64
N HIS A 23 3.47 10.14 7.77
CA HIS A 23 2.94 9.22 8.76
C HIS A 23 3.13 9.68 10.22
N ASP A 24 2.22 9.29 11.10
CA ASP A 24 2.44 9.39 12.55
C ASP A 24 3.43 8.29 13.00
N LYS A 25 4.63 8.71 13.38
CA LYS A 25 5.70 7.80 13.86
C LYS A 25 5.26 6.97 15.07
N LYS A 26 4.41 7.53 15.97
CA LYS A 26 3.91 6.81 17.13
C LYS A 26 2.94 5.71 16.72
N ALA A 27 2.05 6.00 15.75
CA ALA A 27 1.11 5.02 15.18
C ALA A 27 1.87 3.86 14.51
N ILE A 28 2.89 4.14 13.69
CA ILE A 28 3.70 3.09 13.07
C ILE A 28 4.41 2.23 14.12
N ASN A 29 4.95 2.84 15.18
CA ASN A 29 5.56 2.09 16.30
C ASN A 29 4.54 1.17 17.01
N VAL A 30 3.29 1.62 17.16
CA VAL A 30 2.21 0.79 17.72
C VAL A 30 1.89 -0.36 16.79
N VAL A 31 1.82 -0.13 15.46
CA VAL A 31 1.63 -1.18 14.47
C VAL A 31 2.75 -2.23 14.56
N CYS A 32 4.01 -1.81 14.62
CA CYS A 32 5.14 -2.73 14.77
C CYS A 32 5.04 -3.58 16.03
N LYS A 33 4.70 -2.97 17.18
CA LYS A 33 4.48 -3.70 18.44
C LYS A 33 3.29 -4.66 18.36
N ALA A 34 2.21 -4.26 17.70
CA ALA A 34 1.06 -5.13 17.49
C ALA A 34 1.43 -6.35 16.64
N ILE A 35 2.24 -6.17 15.60
CA ILE A 35 2.75 -7.28 14.78
C ILE A 35 3.60 -8.24 15.63
N GLU A 36 4.52 -7.73 16.45
CA GLU A 36 5.35 -8.55 17.36
C GLU A 36 4.50 -9.35 18.36
N LEU A 37 3.46 -8.72 18.91
CA LEU A 37 2.59 -9.33 19.92
C LEU A 37 1.65 -10.37 19.32
N VAL A 38 0.97 -10.02 18.23
CA VAL A 38 -0.05 -10.87 17.58
C VAL A 38 0.59 -12.00 16.81
N LYS A 39 1.78 -11.79 16.24
CA LYS A 39 2.47 -12.70 15.31
C LYS A 39 1.50 -13.17 14.22
N PRO A 40 1.05 -12.27 13.34
CA PRO A 40 0.04 -12.60 12.34
C PRO A 40 0.55 -13.62 11.34
N ASP A 41 -0.35 -14.49 10.88
CA ASP A 41 -0.10 -15.44 9.79
C ASP A 41 -0.16 -14.72 8.44
N VAL A 42 -0.91 -13.61 8.38
CA VAL A 42 -1.15 -12.80 7.17
C VAL A 42 -1.00 -11.32 7.50
N TYR A 43 -0.22 -10.61 6.70
CA TYR A 43 -0.16 -9.15 6.73
C TYR A 43 -0.77 -8.56 5.45
N ILE A 44 -1.64 -7.57 5.62
CA ILE A 44 -2.29 -6.89 4.49
C ILE A 44 -2.01 -5.40 4.59
N ASP A 45 -1.20 -4.91 3.66
CA ASP A 45 -1.09 -3.49 3.36
C ASP A 45 -2.29 -3.09 2.49
N LEU A 46 -3.16 -2.24 3.01
CA LEU A 46 -4.41 -1.90 2.32
C LEU A 46 -4.29 -0.63 1.45
N GLY A 47 -3.06 -0.21 1.14
CA GLY A 47 -2.77 0.89 0.22
C GLY A 47 -2.70 2.26 0.91
N ASP A 48 -2.55 3.28 0.08
CA ASP A 48 -2.17 4.63 0.48
C ASP A 48 -0.96 4.60 1.41
N THR A 49 0.03 3.81 0.99
CA THR A 49 1.28 3.62 1.72
C THR A 49 2.20 4.80 1.54
N GLY A 50 2.24 5.37 0.33
CA GLY A 50 2.92 6.63 0.03
C GLY A 50 1.94 7.79 -0.14
N GLU A 51 2.40 9.00 0.15
CA GLU A 51 1.56 10.20 0.01
C GLU A 51 1.27 10.53 -1.45
N TRP A 52 2.26 10.52 -2.32
CA TRP A 52 2.18 10.73 -3.78
C TRP A 52 1.36 11.94 -4.24
N GLU A 53 1.07 12.91 -3.37
CA GLU A 53 0.19 14.05 -3.65
C GLU A 53 0.65 14.85 -4.87
N HIS A 54 1.97 15.04 -5.01
CA HIS A 54 2.57 15.79 -6.12
C HIS A 54 2.32 15.18 -7.51
N PHE A 55 1.89 13.92 -7.56
CA PHE A 55 1.57 13.21 -8.81
C PHE A 55 0.07 13.13 -9.09
N SER A 56 -0.75 13.68 -8.17
CA SER A 56 -2.19 13.76 -8.31
C SER A 56 -2.62 14.93 -9.21
N THR A 57 -3.49 14.64 -10.18
CA THR A 57 -4.14 15.70 -10.98
C THR A 57 -5.06 16.58 -10.14
N HIS A 58 -5.56 16.05 -9.01
CA HIS A 58 -6.41 16.82 -8.08
C HIS A 58 -5.60 17.87 -7.33
N PHE A 59 -4.38 17.55 -6.92
CA PHE A 59 -3.48 18.49 -6.24
C PHE A 59 -3.19 19.72 -7.10
N TRP A 60 -2.98 19.53 -8.41
CA TRP A 60 -2.65 20.61 -9.34
C TRP A 60 -3.87 21.36 -9.88
N LYS A 61 -5.10 20.95 -9.54
CA LYS A 61 -6.30 21.66 -9.98
C LYS A 61 -6.29 23.10 -9.46
N GLY A 62 -6.24 24.08 -10.38
CA GLY A 62 -6.16 25.49 -10.04
C GLY A 62 -4.79 25.98 -9.54
N ARG A 63 -3.74 25.15 -9.66
CA ARG A 63 -2.35 25.48 -9.34
C ARG A 63 -1.48 25.29 -10.57
N ASN A 64 -0.35 26.00 -10.63
CA ASN A 64 0.64 25.75 -11.67
C ASN A 64 1.37 24.43 -11.38
N ALA A 65 1.33 23.51 -12.33
CA ALA A 65 2.10 22.27 -12.23
C ALA A 65 3.60 22.57 -12.21
N LYS A 66 4.35 21.83 -11.40
CA LYS A 66 5.82 21.92 -11.40
C LYS A 66 6.38 21.36 -12.70
N PRO A 67 7.48 21.92 -13.20
CA PRO A 67 8.22 21.34 -14.33
C PRO A 67 8.78 19.95 -13.95
N MET A 68 9.04 19.11 -14.95
CA MET A 68 9.53 17.74 -14.74
C MET A 68 10.87 17.69 -14.02
N GLU A 69 11.74 18.68 -14.25
CA GLU A 69 13.03 18.80 -13.57
C GLU A 69 12.91 18.94 -12.05
N ASP A 70 11.80 19.51 -11.56
CA ASP A 70 11.49 19.61 -10.13
C ASP A 70 10.74 18.37 -9.61
N LEU A 71 9.95 17.70 -10.47
CA LEU A 71 9.15 16.56 -10.07
C LEU A 71 9.95 15.26 -9.90
N ILE A 72 11.00 15.06 -10.73
CA ILE A 72 11.82 13.84 -10.65
C ILE A 72 12.59 13.73 -9.32
N PRO A 73 13.28 14.76 -8.83
CA PRO A 73 13.91 14.71 -7.51
C PRO A 73 12.92 14.48 -6.37
N LEU A 74 11.70 15.02 -6.47
CA LEU A 74 10.64 14.74 -5.50
C LEU A 74 10.22 13.28 -5.54
N LEU A 75 10.06 12.72 -6.73
CA LEU A 75 9.70 11.31 -6.92
C LEU A 75 10.76 10.38 -6.32
N ASP A 76 12.06 10.66 -6.57
CA ASP A 76 13.16 9.91 -5.96
C ASP A 76 13.12 9.97 -4.44
N SER A 77 12.93 11.17 -3.89
CA SER A 77 12.83 11.39 -2.45
C SER A 77 11.64 10.65 -1.84
N ASP A 78 10.46 10.76 -2.46
CA ASP A 78 9.23 10.12 -1.98
C ASP A 78 9.37 8.59 -2.02
N VAL A 79 9.88 8.03 -3.13
CA VAL A 79 10.14 6.58 -3.24
C VAL A 79 11.11 6.11 -2.18
N HIS A 80 12.19 6.88 -1.91
CA HIS A 80 13.16 6.55 -0.87
C HIS A 80 12.50 6.50 0.52
N GLU A 81 11.75 7.54 0.89
CA GLU A 81 11.12 7.64 2.21
C GLU A 81 9.99 6.61 2.41
N VAL A 82 9.21 6.31 1.35
CA VAL A 82 8.20 5.25 1.42
C VAL A 82 8.85 3.89 1.63
N ASN A 83 9.91 3.57 0.88
CA ASN A 83 10.65 2.33 1.07
C ASN A 83 11.22 2.20 2.49
N LYS A 84 11.80 3.28 3.03
CA LYS A 84 12.30 3.32 4.41
C LYS A 84 11.19 3.09 5.44
N GLY A 85 10.00 3.66 5.21
CA GLY A 85 8.83 3.41 6.04
C GLY A 85 8.36 1.95 5.98
N MET A 86 8.35 1.37 4.78
CA MET A 86 8.04 -0.06 4.60
C MET A 86 9.07 -0.96 5.28
N ASP A 87 10.37 -0.62 5.20
CA ASP A 87 11.44 -1.40 5.86
C ASP A 87 11.21 -1.51 7.37
N MET A 88 10.65 -0.51 8.02
CA MET A 88 10.33 -0.58 9.45
C MET A 88 9.34 -1.70 9.76
N ILE A 89 8.31 -1.86 8.93
CA ILE A 89 7.27 -2.89 9.09
C ILE A 89 7.80 -4.26 8.64
N ASP A 90 8.48 -4.31 7.49
CA ASP A 90 9.02 -5.55 6.93
C ASP A 90 10.03 -6.21 7.86
N ASN A 91 10.92 -5.44 8.49
CA ASN A 91 11.87 -5.96 9.47
C ASN A 91 11.18 -6.70 10.62
N VAL A 92 10.02 -6.20 11.07
CA VAL A 92 9.26 -6.87 12.13
C VAL A 92 8.55 -8.12 11.60
N LEU A 93 7.98 -8.04 10.38
CA LEU A 93 7.34 -9.18 9.73
C LEU A 93 8.35 -10.31 9.47
N ASP A 94 9.57 -9.97 9.04
CA ASP A 94 10.66 -10.94 8.82
C ASP A 94 11.08 -11.59 10.14
N LYS A 95 11.26 -10.79 11.19
CA LYS A 95 11.64 -11.27 12.53
C LYS A 95 10.65 -12.30 13.10
N ILE A 96 9.35 -12.13 12.82
CA ILE A 96 8.32 -13.06 13.30
C ILE A 96 8.00 -14.20 12.31
N GLY A 97 8.62 -14.19 11.11
CA GLY A 97 8.40 -15.20 10.07
C GLY A 97 7.09 -15.08 9.31
N CYS A 98 6.45 -13.89 9.27
CA CYS A 98 5.23 -13.66 8.51
C CYS A 98 5.53 -13.63 7.01
N SER A 99 5.26 -14.70 6.30
CA SER A 99 5.55 -14.85 4.86
C SER A 99 4.36 -14.58 3.94
N GLU A 100 3.13 -14.64 4.46
CA GLU A 100 1.95 -14.30 3.65
C GLU A 100 1.66 -12.80 3.75
N ARG A 101 2.11 -12.06 2.72
CA ARG A 101 1.97 -10.60 2.65
C ARG A 101 1.22 -10.19 1.40
N HIS A 102 0.27 -9.28 1.56
CA HIS A 102 -0.53 -8.73 0.47
C HIS A 102 -0.41 -7.21 0.46
N PHE A 103 -0.28 -6.63 -0.72
CA PHE A 103 -0.34 -5.20 -0.96
C PHE A 103 -1.54 -4.90 -1.86
N VAL A 104 -2.53 -4.21 -1.33
CA VAL A 104 -3.69 -3.74 -2.09
C VAL A 104 -3.44 -2.29 -2.47
N GLN A 105 -3.38 -2.01 -3.76
CA GLN A 105 -3.11 -0.66 -4.26
C GLN A 105 -4.21 0.31 -3.83
N GLY A 106 -3.82 1.43 -3.23
CA GLY A 106 -4.69 2.52 -2.86
C GLY A 106 -4.82 3.57 -3.98
N ASN A 107 -5.60 4.60 -3.73
CA ASN A 107 -5.80 5.66 -4.73
C ASN A 107 -4.56 6.55 -4.91
N HIS A 108 -3.73 6.73 -3.88
CA HIS A 108 -2.47 7.47 -3.98
C HIS A 108 -1.46 6.75 -4.88
N GLU A 109 -1.32 5.44 -4.75
CA GLU A 109 -0.51 4.64 -5.68
C GLU A 109 -1.05 4.71 -7.12
N VAL A 110 -2.38 4.77 -7.29
CA VAL A 110 -2.99 4.95 -8.62
C VAL A 110 -2.62 6.31 -9.22
N TRP A 111 -2.47 7.37 -8.42
CA TRP A 111 -2.00 8.66 -8.95
C TRP A 111 -0.58 8.58 -9.46
N LEU A 112 0.31 7.95 -8.70
CA LEU A 112 1.68 7.68 -9.12
C LEU A 112 1.71 6.88 -10.43
N ASP A 113 1.02 5.75 -10.49
CA ASP A 113 1.01 4.89 -11.67
C ASP A 113 0.45 5.60 -12.91
N LYS A 114 -0.60 6.41 -12.75
CA LYS A 114 -1.14 7.24 -13.84
C LYS A 114 -0.16 8.32 -14.30
N PHE A 115 0.60 8.92 -13.40
CA PHE A 115 1.64 9.87 -13.76
C PHE A 115 2.74 9.17 -14.54
N VAL A 116 3.29 8.08 -14.03
CA VAL A 116 4.37 7.30 -14.65
C VAL A 116 3.95 6.77 -16.03
N THR A 117 2.72 6.31 -16.19
CA THR A 117 2.21 5.79 -17.48
C THR A 117 2.26 6.83 -18.60
N ARG A 118 2.24 8.12 -18.28
CA ARG A 118 2.39 9.20 -19.30
C ARG A 118 3.84 9.37 -19.77
N TYR A 119 4.79 8.83 -19.05
CA TYR A 119 6.23 8.99 -19.27
C TYR A 119 6.92 7.63 -19.22
N PRO A 120 6.95 6.86 -20.33
CA PRO A 120 7.44 5.48 -20.35
C PRO A 120 8.85 5.27 -19.81
N TYR A 121 9.72 6.29 -19.94
CA TYR A 121 11.08 6.26 -19.37
C TYR A 121 11.12 6.26 -17.84
N LEU A 122 10.00 6.57 -17.17
CA LEU A 122 9.83 6.49 -15.72
C LEU A 122 9.23 5.17 -15.25
N SER A 123 9.13 4.15 -16.11
CA SER A 123 8.44 2.88 -15.79
C SER A 123 8.93 2.19 -14.52
N HIS A 124 10.19 2.40 -14.13
CA HIS A 124 10.76 1.88 -12.89
C HIS A 124 10.17 2.52 -11.61
N TYR A 125 9.42 3.62 -11.75
CA TYR A 125 8.67 4.25 -10.66
C TYR A 125 7.21 3.77 -10.55
N MET A 126 6.76 2.82 -11.39
CA MET A 126 5.47 2.15 -11.15
C MET A 126 5.46 1.57 -9.74
N THR A 127 4.36 1.69 -9.03
CA THR A 127 4.22 1.28 -7.62
C THR A 127 4.86 -0.09 -7.32
N TYR A 128 4.57 -1.07 -8.16
CA TYR A 128 5.08 -2.43 -7.99
C TYR A 128 6.62 -2.51 -7.98
N GLU A 129 7.26 -1.78 -8.90
CA GLU A 129 8.71 -1.74 -9.04
C GLU A 129 9.36 -0.80 -8.02
N ALA A 130 8.82 0.41 -7.89
CA ALA A 130 9.34 1.45 -7.00
C ALA A 130 9.37 1.01 -5.55
N LEU A 131 8.33 0.31 -5.09
CA LEU A 131 8.23 -0.21 -3.72
C LEU A 131 8.85 -1.60 -3.56
N LYS A 132 9.46 -2.15 -4.61
CA LYS A 132 10.16 -3.45 -4.59
C LYS A 132 9.26 -4.58 -4.04
N LEU A 133 7.96 -4.56 -4.39
CA LEU A 133 6.96 -5.43 -3.76
C LEU A 133 7.28 -6.92 -3.93
N LYS A 134 7.82 -7.31 -5.09
CA LYS A 134 8.26 -8.69 -5.34
C LYS A 134 9.40 -9.10 -4.39
N GLN A 135 10.41 -8.26 -4.26
CA GLN A 135 11.60 -8.54 -3.42
C GLN A 135 11.22 -8.60 -1.92
N ARG A 136 10.21 -7.81 -1.52
CA ARG A 136 9.64 -7.78 -0.17
C ARG A 136 8.70 -8.96 0.11
N GLY A 137 8.40 -9.79 -0.89
CA GLY A 137 7.50 -10.94 -0.74
C GLY A 137 6.01 -10.60 -0.74
N TYR A 138 5.63 -9.41 -1.19
CA TYR A 138 4.22 -9.03 -1.28
C TYR A 138 3.55 -9.58 -2.53
N LYS A 139 2.34 -10.12 -2.36
CA LYS A 139 1.39 -10.38 -3.45
C LYS A 139 0.66 -9.07 -3.75
N TYR A 140 0.91 -8.50 -4.92
CA TYR A 140 0.33 -7.23 -5.34
C TYR A 140 -1.06 -7.39 -5.92
N HIS A 141 -1.98 -6.54 -5.47
CA HIS A 141 -3.37 -6.48 -5.93
C HIS A 141 -3.67 -5.07 -6.46
N PRO A 142 -3.66 -4.88 -7.80
CA PRO A 142 -3.93 -3.58 -8.39
C PRO A 142 -5.33 -3.08 -8.05
N TYR A 143 -5.47 -1.76 -7.94
CA TYR A 143 -6.73 -1.10 -7.64
C TYR A 143 -7.81 -1.51 -8.66
N ASN A 144 -8.89 -2.09 -8.16
CA ASN A 144 -9.99 -2.53 -8.99
C ASN A 144 -11.33 -2.34 -8.25
N ARG A 145 -12.20 -1.51 -8.82
CA ARG A 145 -13.53 -1.25 -8.23
C ARG A 145 -14.45 -2.48 -8.18
N LYS A 146 -14.20 -3.50 -9.01
CA LYS A 146 -15.04 -4.70 -9.12
C LYS A 146 -14.48 -5.93 -8.39
N LYS A 147 -13.20 -5.91 -8.02
CA LYS A 147 -12.53 -7.04 -7.38
C LYS A 147 -11.96 -6.62 -6.03
N CYS A 148 -12.10 -7.49 -5.05
CA CYS A 148 -11.49 -7.36 -3.73
C CYS A 148 -10.48 -8.48 -3.53
N LEU A 149 -9.46 -8.24 -2.70
CA LEU A 149 -8.68 -9.31 -2.12
C LEU A 149 -9.60 -10.14 -1.21
N LYS A 150 -9.67 -11.44 -1.44
CA LYS A 150 -10.47 -12.34 -0.60
C LYS A 150 -9.56 -13.30 0.15
N ILE A 151 -9.66 -13.29 1.47
CA ILE A 151 -8.98 -14.23 2.35
C ILE A 151 -10.01 -14.87 3.26
N GLY A 152 -10.18 -16.17 3.13
CA GLY A 152 -11.26 -16.88 3.80
C GLY A 152 -12.65 -16.35 3.40
N LYS A 153 -13.41 -15.88 4.39
CA LYS A 153 -14.74 -15.27 4.18
C LYS A 153 -14.71 -13.74 4.09
N LEU A 154 -13.54 -13.11 4.31
CA LEU A 154 -13.39 -11.66 4.35
C LEU A 154 -12.95 -11.09 2.99
N ASN A 155 -13.46 -9.93 2.67
CA ASN A 155 -13.07 -9.15 1.50
C ASN A 155 -12.34 -7.89 1.95
N PHE A 156 -11.18 -7.63 1.34
CA PHE A 156 -10.34 -6.48 1.63
C PHE A 156 -10.25 -5.60 0.39
N THR A 157 -10.45 -4.31 0.58
CA THR A 157 -10.39 -3.32 -0.48
C THR A 157 -9.98 -1.97 0.10
N HIS A 158 -9.13 -1.26 -0.59
CA HIS A 158 -8.91 0.15 -0.28
C HIS A 158 -10.18 0.94 -0.66
N GLY A 159 -10.58 1.91 0.15
CA GLY A 159 -11.84 2.65 0.11
C GLY A 159 -12.40 2.91 -1.29
N LYS A 160 -13.44 2.18 -1.68
CA LYS A 160 -14.05 2.30 -3.01
C LYS A 160 -15.15 3.33 -3.08
N TYR A 161 -15.77 3.61 -1.95
CA TYR A 161 -16.95 4.44 -1.84
C TYR A 161 -16.87 5.31 -0.59
N THR A 162 -17.29 6.55 -0.73
CA THR A 162 -17.36 7.53 0.36
C THR A 162 -18.80 7.76 0.84
N THR A 163 -19.71 6.84 0.52
CA THR A 163 -21.12 6.99 0.89
C THR A 163 -21.38 6.48 2.31
N LYS A 164 -22.36 7.11 2.99
CA LYS A 164 -22.78 6.79 4.37
C LYS A 164 -23.10 5.30 4.61
N TYR A 165 -23.46 4.55 3.57
CA TYR A 165 -23.92 3.15 3.66
C TYR A 165 -22.97 2.15 3.01
N HIS A 166 -21.72 2.52 2.81
CA HIS A 166 -20.76 1.63 2.13
C HIS A 166 -20.35 0.38 2.93
N SER A 167 -20.55 0.37 4.23
CA SER A 167 -20.21 -0.73 5.13
C SER A 167 -21.26 -1.85 5.22
N TYR A 168 -22.29 -1.82 4.38
CA TYR A 168 -23.35 -2.84 4.32
C TYR A 168 -23.19 -3.77 3.12
#